data_4247d785f3c8268132e9f698956387f3
#
_entry.id   4247d785f3c8268132e9f698956387f3
#
_cell.length_a   1.000
_cell.length_b   1.000
_cell.length_c   1.000
_cell.angle_alpha   90.00
_cell.angle_beta   90.00
_cell.angle_gamma   90.00
#
_symmetry.space_group_name_H-M   'P 1'
#
loop_
_entity.id
_entity.type
_entity.pdbx_description
1 polymer ?
#
loop_
_entity_poly.entity_id
_entity_poly.type
_entity_poly.pdbx_seq_one_letter_code
_entity_poly.pdbx_strand_id
1 'polypeptide(L)'
;MSYVDALFDRDADKISVVERIDGVRHFKEYPARWVAYYDDPKGKYKSIYGNPVNRIATKQGKEFKRELAYHKGKKLYESDINPIFRCLEENYLNAEPPKLQTVYFDNEVDFHKEKGYSNPVDPFNAISAISLYLDWNEQLVTLAIPPSAMTMETAKDLCK
;
A
#
# COMPACT_ATOMS: atom_id res chain seq x y z
N MET A 1 -1.57 0.55 20.42
CA MET A 1 -0.91 1.45 19.45
C MET A 1 -0.84 0.70 18.14
N SER A 2 -1.41 1.25 17.09
CA SER A 2 -1.45 0.61 15.77
C SER A 2 -1.06 1.62 14.69
N TYR A 3 -0.33 1.17 13.67
CA TYR A 3 -0.07 2.01 12.50
C TYR A 3 -1.22 1.85 11.48
N VAL A 4 -1.46 2.92 10.73
CA VAL A 4 -2.50 2.97 9.68
C VAL A 4 -1.86 3.02 8.29
N ASP A 5 -0.74 3.72 8.18
CA ASP A 5 -0.04 3.93 6.92
C ASP A 5 1.46 4.18 7.18
N ALA A 6 2.29 3.92 6.17
CA ALA A 6 3.71 4.20 6.20
C ALA A 6 4.23 4.62 4.83
N LEU A 7 4.94 5.73 4.78
CA LEU A 7 5.51 6.31 3.55
C LEU A 7 7.03 6.39 3.66
N PHE A 8 7.73 6.02 2.60
CA PHE A 8 9.18 6.18 2.49
C PHE A 8 9.55 7.43 1.69
N ASP A 9 10.16 8.40 2.35
CA ASP A 9 10.82 9.55 1.72
C ASP A 9 12.23 9.13 1.27
N ARG A 10 12.38 9.01 -0.06
CA ARG A 10 13.64 8.57 -0.68
C ARG A 10 14.74 9.62 -0.63
N ASP A 11 14.38 10.89 -0.55
CA ASP A 11 15.34 12.01 -0.58
C ASP A 11 15.94 12.21 0.81
N ALA A 12 15.12 12.04 1.85
CA ALA A 12 15.55 12.14 3.23
C ALA A 12 16.03 10.81 3.85
N ASP A 13 15.89 9.66 3.15
CA ASP A 13 16.07 8.30 3.70
C ASP A 13 15.32 8.10 5.03
N LYS A 14 14.06 8.56 5.09
CA LYS A 14 13.19 8.50 6.26
C LYS A 14 11.88 7.76 5.96
N ILE A 15 11.32 7.18 6.98
CA ILE A 15 10.01 6.53 6.94
C ILE A 15 9.08 7.29 7.87
N SER A 16 8.02 7.86 7.30
CA SER A 16 6.92 8.49 8.04
C SER A 16 5.84 7.46 8.27
N VAL A 17 5.50 7.21 9.52
CA VAL A 17 4.44 6.28 9.93
C VAL A 17 3.28 7.06 10.54
N VAL A 18 2.08 6.76 10.09
CA VAL A 18 0.85 7.29 10.66
C VAL A 18 0.30 6.27 11.67
N GLU A 19 0.24 6.65 12.92
CA GLU A 19 -0.39 5.88 13.99
C GLU A 19 -1.80 6.40 14.28
N ARG A 20 -2.66 5.52 14.79
CA ARG A 20 -3.94 5.91 15.35
C ARG A 20 -3.98 5.54 16.84
N ILE A 21 -4.11 6.55 17.70
CA ILE A 21 -4.21 6.39 19.13
C ILE A 21 -5.49 7.11 19.56
N ASP A 22 -6.42 6.39 20.18
CA ASP A 22 -7.73 6.91 20.64
C ASP A 22 -8.50 7.68 19.55
N GLY A 23 -8.43 7.18 18.31
CA GLY A 23 -9.09 7.77 17.15
C GLY A 23 -8.32 8.94 16.50
N VAL A 24 -7.27 9.43 17.12
CA VAL A 24 -6.45 10.56 16.62
C VAL A 24 -5.25 10.04 15.83
N ARG A 25 -4.91 10.72 14.73
CA ARG A 25 -3.73 10.43 13.93
C ARG A 25 -2.50 11.11 14.51
N HIS A 26 -1.43 10.33 14.66
CA HIS A 26 -0.11 10.78 15.07
C HIS A 26 0.90 10.43 13.98
N PHE A 27 1.86 11.30 13.74
CA PHE A 27 2.90 11.11 12.75
C PHE A 27 4.22 10.87 13.46
N LYS A 28 4.91 9.78 13.07
CA LYS A 28 6.25 9.44 13.56
C LYS A 28 7.21 9.29 12.41
N GLU A 29 8.44 9.70 12.62
CA GLU A 29 9.52 9.52 11.67
C GLU A 29 10.56 8.54 12.19
N TYR A 30 11.01 7.65 11.33
CA TYR A 30 12.07 6.70 11.57
C TYR A 30 13.14 6.82 10.47
N PRO A 31 14.43 6.65 10.81
CA PRO A 31 15.46 6.56 9.80
C PRO A 31 15.28 5.28 8.98
N ALA A 32 15.42 5.35 7.66
CA ALA A 32 15.43 4.16 6.83
C ALA A 32 16.65 3.29 7.18
N ARG A 33 16.45 1.97 7.27
CA ARG A 33 17.50 0.99 7.51
C ARG A 33 17.65 0.08 6.31
N TRP A 34 18.82 0.12 5.73
CA TRP A 34 19.17 -0.66 4.56
C TRP A 34 20.04 -1.83 4.98
N VAL A 35 19.49 -3.03 4.92
CA VAL A 35 20.16 -4.26 5.35
C VAL A 35 20.00 -5.33 4.28
N ALA A 36 21.10 -6.04 4.00
CA ALA A 36 21.11 -7.25 3.19
C ALA A 36 22.16 -8.22 3.75
N TYR A 37 22.12 -9.45 3.27
CA TYR A 37 23.12 -10.44 3.60
C TYR A 37 23.69 -11.04 2.33
N TYR A 38 24.91 -11.52 2.38
CA TYR A 38 25.60 -12.20 1.26
C TYR A 38 26.34 -13.45 1.76
N ASP A 39 26.43 -14.45 0.90
CA ASP A 39 27.17 -15.68 1.20
C ASP A 39 28.63 -15.38 1.47
N ASP A 40 29.11 -15.86 2.62
CA ASP A 40 30.51 -15.76 3.05
C ASP A 40 30.84 -16.97 3.91
N PRO A 41 31.83 -17.82 3.50
CA PRO A 41 32.22 -19.01 4.32
C PRO A 41 32.67 -18.66 5.74
N LYS A 42 33.09 -17.41 5.98
CA LYS A 42 33.47 -16.90 7.31
C LYS A 42 32.39 -16.00 7.91
N GLY A 43 31.17 -16.08 7.39
CA GLY A 43 30.05 -15.24 7.80
C GLY A 43 29.66 -15.44 9.26
N LYS A 44 29.32 -14.33 9.93
CA LYS A 44 28.92 -14.31 11.34
C LYS A 44 27.45 -14.68 11.58
N TYR A 45 26.64 -14.65 10.53
CA TYR A 45 25.20 -14.93 10.59
C TYR A 45 24.89 -16.19 9.79
N LYS A 46 23.68 -16.70 9.94
CA LYS A 46 23.16 -17.82 9.15
C LYS A 46 21.96 -17.36 8.32
N SER A 47 21.92 -17.78 7.07
CA SER A 47 20.72 -17.62 6.23
C SER A 47 19.59 -18.54 6.71
N ILE A 48 18.37 -18.35 6.20
CA ILE A 48 17.24 -19.27 6.44
C ILE A 48 17.52 -20.71 5.98
N TYR A 49 18.51 -20.89 5.11
CA TYR A 49 18.97 -22.22 4.64
C TYR A 49 20.15 -22.78 5.46
N GLY A 50 20.57 -22.08 6.51
CA GLY A 50 21.69 -22.49 7.38
C GLY A 50 23.09 -22.14 6.87
N ASN A 51 23.22 -21.53 5.67
CA ASN A 51 24.51 -21.11 5.11
C ASN A 51 25.10 -19.94 5.89
N PRO A 52 26.44 -19.88 6.06
CA PRO A 52 27.08 -18.72 6.68
C PRO A 52 26.99 -17.50 5.77
N VAL A 53 26.60 -16.36 6.34
CA VAL A 53 26.44 -15.09 5.62
C VAL A 53 27.00 -13.92 6.43
N ASN A 54 27.44 -12.88 5.75
CA ASN A 54 27.75 -11.60 6.36
C ASN A 54 26.70 -10.56 6.01
N ARG A 55 26.61 -9.50 6.84
CA ARG A 55 25.60 -8.44 6.74
C ARG A 55 26.18 -7.17 6.12
N ILE A 56 25.45 -6.61 5.17
CA ILE A 56 25.54 -5.24 4.72
C ILE A 56 24.54 -4.43 5.53
N ALA A 57 24.95 -3.30 6.11
CA ALA A 57 24.03 -2.38 6.80
C ALA A 57 24.48 -0.95 6.57
N THR A 58 23.61 -0.12 5.98
CA THR A 58 23.87 1.29 5.72
C THR A 58 22.69 2.16 6.16
N LYS A 59 22.96 3.46 6.32
CA LYS A 59 21.94 4.46 6.66
C LYS A 59 21.36 5.17 5.43
N GLN A 60 22.00 5.01 4.28
CA GLN A 60 21.62 5.68 3.05
C GLN A 60 21.43 4.69 1.91
N GLY A 61 20.34 4.85 1.15
CA GLY A 61 20.04 3.98 0.01
C GLY A 61 21.10 4.03 -1.09
N LYS A 62 21.76 5.17 -1.30
CA LYS A 62 22.87 5.30 -2.27
C LYS A 62 24.08 4.45 -1.87
N GLU A 63 24.41 4.45 -0.60
CA GLU A 63 25.50 3.63 -0.03
C GLU A 63 25.19 2.15 -0.16
N PHE A 64 23.96 1.78 0.20
CA PHE A 64 23.46 0.41 0.08
C PHE A 64 23.59 -0.13 -1.35
N LYS A 65 23.20 0.65 -2.34
CA LYS A 65 23.33 0.25 -3.76
C LYS A 65 24.79 0.01 -4.16
N ARG A 66 25.73 0.81 -3.66
CA ARG A 66 27.17 0.60 -3.91
C ARG A 66 27.68 -0.69 -3.29
N GLU A 67 27.28 -0.95 -2.04
CA GLU A 67 27.64 -2.20 -1.34
C GLU A 67 27.07 -3.44 -2.05
N LEU A 68 25.82 -3.40 -2.49
CA LEU A 68 25.25 -4.49 -3.28
C LEU A 68 26.02 -4.71 -4.60
N ALA A 69 26.42 -3.64 -5.28
CA ALA A 69 27.20 -3.73 -6.50
C ALA A 69 28.59 -4.31 -6.27
N TYR A 70 29.25 -4.00 -5.14
CA TYR A 70 30.53 -4.58 -4.75
C TYR A 70 30.43 -6.09 -4.53
N HIS A 71 29.31 -6.59 -4.00
CA HIS A 71 29.04 -8.00 -3.80
C HIS A 71 28.35 -8.68 -4.99
N LYS A 72 28.35 -8.05 -6.18
CA LYS A 72 27.83 -8.63 -7.41
C LYS A 72 28.51 -9.98 -7.71
N GLY A 73 27.71 -11.01 -7.90
CA GLY A 73 28.20 -12.39 -8.13
C GLY A 73 28.15 -13.29 -6.89
N LYS A 74 27.91 -12.74 -5.70
CA LYS A 74 27.54 -13.53 -4.52
C LYS A 74 26.01 -13.67 -4.44
N LYS A 75 25.56 -14.73 -3.78
CA LYS A 75 24.13 -14.86 -3.47
C LYS A 75 23.78 -13.84 -2.40
N LEU A 76 22.79 -13.01 -2.71
CA LEU A 76 22.27 -11.97 -1.82
C LEU A 76 20.94 -12.42 -1.22
N TYR A 77 20.67 -12.01 0.02
CA TYR A 77 19.43 -12.27 0.72
C TYR A 77 18.90 -10.94 1.26
N GLU A 78 17.61 -10.75 1.22
CA GLU A 78 16.90 -9.56 1.72
C GLU A 78 17.35 -8.24 1.08
N SER A 79 18.00 -8.30 -0.08
CA SER A 79 18.52 -7.11 -0.78
C SER A 79 17.43 -6.26 -1.45
N ASP A 80 16.25 -6.81 -1.58
CA ASP A 80 15.06 -6.24 -2.21
C ASP A 80 13.95 -5.83 -1.22
N ILE A 81 14.16 -6.08 0.07
CA ILE A 81 13.16 -5.69 1.09
C ILE A 81 13.08 -4.16 1.18
N ASN A 82 11.86 -3.65 1.01
CA ASN A 82 11.58 -2.23 1.19
C ASN A 82 11.84 -1.82 2.65
N PRO A 83 12.56 -0.71 2.91
CA PRO A 83 12.82 -0.20 4.25
C PRO A 83 11.57 0.02 5.12
N ILE A 84 10.41 0.26 4.51
CA ILE A 84 9.13 0.35 5.23
C ILE A 84 8.87 -0.94 6.01
N PHE A 85 8.99 -2.11 5.38
CA PHE A 85 8.70 -3.39 6.04
C PHE A 85 9.65 -3.65 7.20
N ARG A 86 10.93 -3.27 7.09
CA ARG A 86 11.87 -3.37 8.22
C ARG A 86 11.48 -2.45 9.36
N CYS A 87 11.10 -1.22 9.06
CA CYS A 87 10.63 -0.27 10.06
C CYS A 87 9.38 -0.79 10.79
N LEU A 88 8.43 -1.34 10.05
CA LEU A 88 7.20 -1.90 10.62
C LEU A 88 7.47 -3.15 11.45
N GLU A 89 8.35 -4.05 11.00
CA GLU A 89 8.77 -5.23 11.76
C GLU A 89 9.43 -4.83 13.09
N GLU A 90 10.38 -3.91 13.05
CA GLU A 90 11.13 -3.49 14.24
C GLU A 90 10.28 -2.76 15.28
N ASN A 91 9.28 -2.00 14.85
CA ASN A 91 8.53 -1.10 15.73
C ASN A 91 7.07 -1.51 15.96
N TYR A 92 6.49 -2.33 15.08
CA TYR A 92 5.06 -2.63 15.08
C TYR A 92 4.71 -4.12 14.93
N LEU A 93 5.68 -5.04 14.99
CA LEU A 93 5.45 -6.48 14.78
C LEU A 93 4.33 -7.06 15.66
N ASN A 94 4.22 -6.59 16.91
CA ASN A 94 3.21 -7.03 17.86
C ASN A 94 2.09 -5.99 18.06
N ALA A 95 1.99 -5.01 17.19
CA ALA A 95 0.93 -4.02 17.27
C ALA A 95 -0.40 -4.62 16.81
N GLU A 96 -1.47 -4.35 17.54
CA GLU A 96 -2.81 -4.72 17.08
C GLU A 96 -3.16 -3.94 15.80
N PRO A 97 -3.83 -4.59 14.83
CA PRO A 97 -4.28 -3.88 13.63
C PRO A 97 -5.27 -2.77 14.02
N PRO A 98 -5.24 -1.62 13.34
CA PRO A 98 -6.20 -0.56 13.60
C PRO A 98 -7.59 -0.99 13.14
N LYS A 99 -8.63 -0.60 13.87
CA LYS A 99 -9.99 -0.71 13.38
C LYS A 99 -10.19 0.32 12.26
N LEU A 100 -10.21 -0.14 11.03
CA LEU A 100 -10.48 0.68 9.85
C LEU A 100 -11.98 0.65 9.53
N GLN A 101 -12.46 1.73 8.94
CA GLN A 101 -13.75 1.75 8.25
C GLN A 101 -13.49 1.39 6.78
N THR A 102 -14.03 0.26 6.34
CA THR A 102 -13.79 -0.26 5.00
C THR A 102 -14.99 0.03 4.12
N VAL A 103 -14.74 0.51 2.91
CA VAL A 103 -15.75 0.65 1.86
C VAL A 103 -15.38 -0.29 0.73
N TYR A 104 -16.28 -1.21 0.41
CA TYR A 104 -16.18 -1.97 -0.84
C TYR A 104 -16.88 -1.15 -1.92
N PHE A 105 -16.18 -0.94 -3.00
CA PHE A 105 -16.62 -0.07 -4.08
C PHE A 105 -16.61 -0.84 -5.40
N ASP A 106 -17.69 -0.70 -6.14
CA ASP A 106 -17.81 -1.21 -7.50
C ASP A 106 -18.54 -0.21 -8.37
N ASN A 107 -18.22 -0.20 -9.66
CA ASN A 107 -18.85 0.70 -10.62
C ASN A 107 -19.12 0.01 -11.95
N GLU A 108 -20.27 0.30 -12.53
CA GLU A 108 -20.67 -0.13 -13.85
C GLU A 108 -20.55 1.04 -14.84
N VAL A 109 -20.13 0.74 -16.05
CA VAL A 109 -20.01 1.70 -17.14
C VAL A 109 -20.84 1.28 -18.34
N ASP A 110 -21.36 2.23 -19.08
CA ASP A 110 -22.08 1.96 -20.30
C ASP A 110 -21.16 1.37 -21.37
N PHE A 111 -21.72 0.49 -22.19
CA PHE A 111 -21.04 -0.07 -23.35
C PHE A 111 -21.39 0.72 -24.62
N HIS A 112 -20.38 1.23 -25.31
CA HIS A 112 -20.60 1.90 -26.58
C HIS A 112 -20.51 0.89 -27.73
N LYS A 113 -21.60 0.76 -28.53
CA LYS A 113 -21.70 -0.29 -29.58
C LYS A 113 -20.58 -0.25 -30.61
N GLU A 114 -20.12 0.95 -30.98
CA GLU A 114 -19.07 1.10 -32.01
C GLU A 114 -17.67 1.18 -31.45
N LYS A 115 -17.50 1.77 -30.25
CA LYS A 115 -16.19 2.03 -29.64
C LYS A 115 -15.80 1.01 -28.56
N GLY A 116 -16.76 0.23 -28.06
CA GLY A 116 -16.55 -0.68 -26.95
C GLY A 116 -16.46 0.01 -25.59
N TYR A 117 -15.62 -0.51 -24.70
CA TYR A 117 -15.34 0.10 -23.41
C TYR A 117 -14.25 1.17 -23.52
N SER A 118 -14.40 2.23 -22.74
CA SER A 118 -13.39 3.28 -22.62
C SER A 118 -12.13 2.77 -21.92
N ASN A 119 -11.04 3.50 -22.12
CA ASN A 119 -9.77 3.26 -21.43
C ASN A 119 -9.34 4.52 -20.67
N PRO A 120 -8.32 4.46 -19.79
CA PRO A 120 -7.91 5.60 -18.97
C PRO A 120 -7.45 6.84 -19.79
N VAL A 121 -7.04 6.66 -21.04
CA VAL A 121 -6.58 7.75 -21.91
C VAL A 121 -7.76 8.45 -22.62
N ASP A 122 -8.80 7.66 -22.95
CA ASP A 122 -10.03 8.17 -23.60
C ASP A 122 -11.27 7.64 -22.86
N PRO A 123 -11.67 8.30 -21.75
CA PRO A 123 -12.76 7.87 -20.89
C PRO A 123 -14.12 8.39 -21.41
N PHE A 124 -14.62 7.85 -22.50
CA PHE A 124 -15.86 8.30 -23.15
C PHE A 124 -17.15 7.64 -22.65
N ASN A 125 -17.07 6.50 -21.93
CA ASN A 125 -18.25 5.83 -21.38
C ASN A 125 -18.73 6.53 -20.10
N ALA A 126 -20.03 6.70 -19.97
CA ALA A 126 -20.62 7.15 -18.72
C ALA A 126 -20.60 6.04 -17.65
N ILE A 127 -20.44 6.43 -16.40
CA ILE A 127 -20.67 5.51 -15.27
C ILE A 127 -22.19 5.41 -15.10
N SER A 128 -22.73 4.20 -15.24
CA SER A 128 -24.17 3.94 -15.16
C SER A 128 -24.64 3.56 -13.76
N ALA A 129 -23.77 2.94 -12.96
CA ALA A 129 -24.05 2.67 -11.56
C ALA A 129 -22.77 2.69 -10.70
N ILE A 130 -22.94 3.02 -9.42
CA ILE A 130 -21.93 2.92 -8.39
C ILE A 130 -22.53 2.19 -7.19
N SER A 131 -21.91 1.12 -6.74
CA SER A 131 -22.30 0.38 -5.54
C SER A 131 -21.25 0.50 -4.46
N LEU A 132 -21.67 0.80 -3.24
CA LEU A 132 -20.83 0.97 -2.06
C LEU A 132 -21.37 0.06 -0.96
N TYR A 133 -20.51 -0.80 -0.40
CA TYR A 133 -20.82 -1.47 0.85
C TYR A 133 -19.98 -0.87 1.98
N LEU A 134 -20.65 -0.35 3.00
CA LEU A 134 -20.07 0.32 4.16
C LEU A 134 -19.99 -0.68 5.32
N ASP A 135 -18.82 -1.20 5.65
CA ASP A 135 -18.65 -2.30 6.61
C ASP A 135 -19.02 -1.91 8.06
N TRP A 136 -18.90 -0.62 8.43
CA TRP A 136 -19.14 -0.17 9.79
C TRP A 136 -20.63 -0.09 10.19
N ASN A 137 -21.54 -0.08 9.22
CA ASN A 137 -22.99 -0.08 9.44
C ASN A 137 -23.74 -1.10 8.60
N GLU A 138 -22.99 -2.00 7.91
CA GLU A 138 -23.53 -3.08 7.06
C GLU A 138 -24.52 -2.59 5.98
N GLN A 139 -24.28 -1.37 5.47
CA GLN A 139 -25.17 -0.73 4.53
C GLN A 139 -24.67 -0.86 3.10
N LEU A 140 -25.57 -1.33 2.21
CA LEU A 140 -25.36 -1.28 0.78
C LEU A 140 -26.05 -0.01 0.21
N VAL A 141 -25.28 0.80 -0.50
CA VAL A 141 -25.76 2.00 -1.20
C VAL A 141 -25.49 1.82 -2.69
N THR A 142 -26.53 1.94 -3.52
CA THR A 142 -26.39 1.90 -4.97
C THR A 142 -26.92 3.19 -5.56
N LEU A 143 -26.08 3.87 -6.33
CA LEU A 143 -26.41 5.02 -7.14
C LEU A 143 -26.48 4.56 -8.60
N ALA A 144 -27.57 4.79 -9.29
CA ALA A 144 -27.73 4.39 -10.69
C ALA A 144 -28.35 5.51 -11.51
N ILE A 145 -27.93 5.59 -12.77
CA ILE A 145 -28.61 6.47 -13.74
C ILE A 145 -29.95 5.83 -14.10
N PRO A 146 -31.05 6.56 -13.99
CA PRO A 146 -32.37 6.01 -14.36
C PRO A 146 -32.41 5.69 -15.85
N PRO A 147 -33.17 4.66 -16.27
CA PRO A 147 -33.25 4.19 -17.65
C PRO A 147 -33.97 5.18 -18.61
N SER A 148 -34.60 6.19 -18.07
CA SER A 148 -35.29 7.27 -18.86
C SER A 148 -34.99 8.63 -18.27
N ALA A 149 -35.09 9.66 -19.10
CA ALA A 149 -34.91 11.05 -18.63
C ALA A 149 -35.81 11.32 -17.42
N MET A 150 -35.19 11.62 -16.31
CA MET A 150 -35.85 11.93 -15.05
C MET A 150 -35.76 13.39 -14.73
N THR A 151 -36.89 13.98 -14.27
CA THR A 151 -36.83 15.32 -13.68
C THR A 151 -36.24 15.21 -12.27
N MET A 152 -35.69 16.32 -11.74
CA MET A 152 -35.20 16.39 -10.35
C MET A 152 -36.30 16.04 -9.31
N GLU A 153 -37.54 16.22 -9.68
CA GLU A 153 -38.71 15.91 -8.84
C GLU A 153 -38.97 14.41 -8.77
N THR A 154 -38.94 13.71 -9.89
CA THR A 154 -39.10 12.26 -9.93
C THR A 154 -37.87 11.54 -9.37
N ALA A 155 -36.67 12.11 -9.49
CA ALA A 155 -35.45 11.54 -8.83
C ALA A 155 -35.54 11.55 -7.30
N LYS A 156 -36.08 12.62 -6.70
CA LYS A 156 -36.29 12.74 -5.25
C LYS A 156 -37.29 11.70 -4.70
N ASP A 157 -38.25 11.28 -5.49
CA ASP A 157 -39.26 10.31 -5.06
C ASP A 157 -38.72 8.86 -5.08
N LEU A 158 -37.72 8.56 -5.88
CA LEU A 158 -37.03 7.26 -5.90
C LEU A 158 -35.96 7.11 -4.81
N CYS A 159 -35.51 8.21 -4.22
CA CYS A 159 -34.51 8.20 -3.17
C CYS A 159 -35.11 8.19 -1.75
N LYS A 160 -36.45 8.04 -1.61
CA LYS A 160 -37.15 7.87 -0.32
C LYS A 160 -37.28 6.39 0.04
#